data_cfa18fb7aec19feff4d83ac13ef82b5f
#
_entry.id   cfa18fb7aec19feff4d83ac13ef82b5f
#
_cell.length_a   1.000
_cell.length_b   1.000
_cell.length_c   1.000
_cell.angle_alpha   90.00
_cell.angle_beta   90.00
_cell.angle_gamma   90.00
#
_symmetry.space_group_name_H-M   'P 1'
#
loop_
_entity.id
_entity.type
_entity.pdbx_description
1 polymer ?
#
loop_
_entity_poly.entity_id
_entity_poly.type
_entity_poly.pdbx_seq_one_letter_code
_entity_poly.pdbx_strand_id
1 'polypeptide(L)'
;MSKIYTKAQFWKCALQVNPASYLAYRGQEQSLTEDEYNRLPLQACKDENIKVLDIADHGNVDGIDAIRNVMNPEGILVFPGFEIATTEKAHFVCLFSENTSKDQLNRYLGAL
;
A
#
# COMPACT_ATOMS: atom_id res chain seq x y z
N MET A 1 -19.94 2.81 5.45
CA MET A 1 -20.97 1.86 5.01
C MET A 1 -20.49 1.07 3.82
N SER A 2 -20.53 -0.22 3.92
CA SER A 2 -20.12 -1.07 2.81
C SER A 2 -21.24 -1.16 1.77
N LYS A 3 -20.85 -1.11 0.50
CA LYS A 3 -21.76 -1.42 -0.61
C LYS A 3 -21.71 -2.92 -0.87
N ILE A 4 -22.87 -3.51 -1.14
CA ILE A 4 -22.95 -4.89 -1.61
C ILE A 4 -22.99 -4.87 -3.13
N TYR A 5 -22.00 -5.49 -3.75
CA TYR A 5 -21.93 -5.63 -5.19
C TYR A 5 -22.38 -7.03 -5.57
N THR A 6 -23.42 -7.11 -6.40
CA THR A 6 -23.97 -8.37 -6.86
C THR A 6 -23.47 -8.77 -8.25
N LYS A 7 -22.65 -7.92 -8.87
CA LYS A 7 -22.09 -8.14 -10.21
C LYS A 7 -20.59 -7.89 -10.19
N ALA A 8 -19.87 -8.60 -11.03
CA ALA A 8 -18.47 -8.31 -11.26
C ALA A 8 -18.33 -6.91 -11.89
N GLN A 9 -17.33 -6.16 -11.43
CA GLN A 9 -17.03 -4.83 -11.94
C GLN A 9 -15.54 -4.72 -12.20
N PHE A 10 -15.18 -3.89 -13.17
CA PHE A 10 -13.79 -3.56 -13.45
C PHE A 10 -13.43 -2.25 -12.74
N TRP A 11 -12.44 -2.31 -11.87
CA TRP A 11 -11.96 -1.15 -11.13
C TRP A 11 -10.58 -0.75 -11.64
N LYS A 12 -10.37 0.55 -11.77
CA LYS A 12 -9.03 1.06 -12.07
C LYS A 12 -8.20 0.97 -10.80
N CYS A 13 -7.05 0.30 -10.89
CA CYS A 13 -6.19 0.00 -9.75
C CYS A 13 -4.80 0.59 -9.96
N ALA A 14 -4.14 0.98 -8.86
CA ALA A 14 -2.71 1.26 -8.85
C ALA A 14 -2.03 0.15 -8.04
N LEU A 15 -1.15 -0.57 -8.69
CA LEU A 15 -0.49 -1.73 -8.10
C LEU A 15 0.95 -1.41 -7.71
N GLN A 16 1.41 -2.02 -6.61
CA GLN A 16 2.78 -1.95 -6.13
C GLN A 16 3.23 -0.50 -5.86
N VAL A 17 2.38 0.26 -5.17
CA VAL A 17 2.69 1.63 -4.77
C VAL A 17 3.60 1.60 -3.55
N ASN A 18 4.67 2.37 -3.59
CA ASN A 18 5.65 2.43 -2.51
C ASN A 18 5.30 3.56 -1.53
N PRO A 19 5.29 3.28 -0.21
CA PRO A 19 5.10 4.32 0.79
C PRO A 19 6.37 5.17 0.96
N ALA A 20 6.28 6.25 1.75
CA ALA A 20 7.41 7.15 2.00
C ALA A 20 8.63 6.44 2.59
N SER A 21 8.42 5.42 3.42
CA SER A 21 9.50 4.62 4.01
C SER A 21 10.37 3.91 2.97
N TYR A 22 9.85 3.67 1.78
CA TYR A 22 10.62 3.08 0.69
C TYR A 22 11.80 3.95 0.26
N LEU A 23 11.66 5.27 0.33
CA LEU A 23 12.74 6.19 -0.02
C LEU A 23 13.94 6.04 0.93
N ALA A 24 13.68 5.82 2.22
CA ALA A 24 14.73 5.54 3.19
C ALA A 24 15.47 4.23 2.85
N TYR A 25 14.75 3.20 2.43
CA TYR A 25 15.36 1.94 1.97
C TYR A 25 16.28 2.20 0.76
N ARG A 26 15.88 3.09 -0.15
CA ARG A 26 16.69 3.46 -1.32
C ARG A 26 17.84 4.40 -1.01
N GLY A 27 18.01 4.83 0.24
CA GLY A 27 19.03 5.79 0.63
C GLY A 27 18.77 7.20 0.13
N GLN A 28 17.53 7.53 -0.19
CA GLN A 28 17.15 8.84 -0.70
C GLN A 28 16.63 9.71 0.44
N GLU A 29 16.97 11.00 0.40
CA GLU A 29 16.43 11.97 1.35
C GLU A 29 15.03 12.41 0.89
N GLN A 30 14.16 12.62 1.86
CA GLN A 30 12.80 13.07 1.63
C GLN A 30 12.57 14.41 2.33
N SER A 31 12.27 15.44 1.54
CA SER A 31 11.96 16.77 2.05
C SER A 31 10.51 16.94 2.50
N LEU A 32 9.62 16.03 2.10
CA LEU A 32 8.21 16.04 2.48
C LEU A 32 7.99 15.23 3.75
N THR A 33 7.01 15.64 4.55
CA THR A 33 6.51 14.79 5.63
C THR A 33 5.83 13.55 5.04
N GLU A 34 5.62 12.52 5.85
CA GLU A 34 4.91 11.33 5.40
C GLU A 34 3.50 11.67 4.92
N ASP A 35 2.79 12.54 5.63
CA ASP A 35 1.45 12.97 5.22
C ASP A 35 1.48 13.71 3.88
N GLU A 36 2.40 14.65 3.71
CA GLU A 36 2.57 15.36 2.45
C GLU A 36 2.90 14.40 1.30
N TYR A 37 3.79 13.45 1.54
CA TYR A 37 4.15 12.44 0.55
C TYR A 37 2.92 11.60 0.14
N ASN A 38 2.13 11.15 1.12
CA ASN A 38 0.98 10.28 0.85
C ASN A 38 -0.15 11.02 0.13
N ARG A 39 -0.19 12.34 0.21
CA ARG A 39 -1.18 13.14 -0.53
C ARG A 39 -0.90 13.21 -2.03
N LEU A 40 0.33 12.98 -2.45
CA LEU A 40 0.66 12.92 -3.88
C LEU A 40 -0.01 11.73 -4.57
N PRO A 41 0.13 10.47 -4.09
CA PRO A 41 -0.60 9.36 -4.68
C PRO A 41 -2.11 9.49 -4.49
N LEU A 42 -2.59 10.12 -3.40
CA LEU A 42 -4.01 10.40 -3.25
C LEU A 42 -4.53 11.27 -4.38
N GLN A 43 -3.84 12.38 -4.67
CA GLN A 43 -4.26 13.27 -5.74
C GLN A 43 -4.22 12.57 -7.10
N ALA A 44 -3.19 11.78 -7.36
CA ALA A 44 -3.09 10.99 -8.58
C ALA A 44 -4.25 10.00 -8.71
N CYS A 45 -4.62 9.33 -7.63
CA CYS A 45 -5.77 8.42 -7.62
C CYS A 45 -7.09 9.15 -7.92
N LYS A 46 -7.26 10.33 -7.36
CA LYS A 46 -8.47 11.14 -7.62
C LYS A 46 -8.52 11.59 -9.08
N ASP A 47 -7.41 12.08 -9.61
CA ASP A 47 -7.32 12.56 -11.00
C ASP A 47 -7.59 11.45 -12.00
N GLU A 48 -7.12 10.23 -11.71
CA GLU A 48 -7.23 9.08 -12.60
C GLU A 48 -8.43 8.17 -12.27
N ASN A 49 -9.24 8.55 -11.30
CA ASN A 49 -10.38 7.75 -10.83
C ASN A 49 -9.97 6.33 -10.40
N ILE A 50 -8.84 6.22 -9.72
CA ILE A 50 -8.35 4.95 -9.15
C ILE A 50 -9.08 4.72 -7.83
N LYS A 51 -9.64 3.51 -7.66
CA LYS A 51 -10.44 3.14 -6.48
C LYS A 51 -9.78 2.05 -5.65
N VAL A 52 -8.78 1.39 -6.17
CA VAL A 52 -8.07 0.30 -5.50
C VAL A 52 -6.57 0.54 -5.60
N LEU A 53 -5.90 0.44 -4.47
CA LEU A 53 -4.47 0.68 -4.35
C LEU A 53 -3.86 -0.47 -3.57
N ASP A 54 -2.75 -1.02 -4.00
CA ASP A 54 -1.97 -1.92 -3.16
C ASP A 54 -0.62 -1.31 -2.84
N ILE A 55 -0.27 -1.44 -1.57
CA ILE A 55 0.96 -0.90 -0.99
C ILE A 55 1.93 -2.03 -0.74
N ALA A 56 3.13 -1.89 -1.24
CA ALA A 56 4.20 -2.82 -0.97
C ALA A 56 5.52 -2.07 -0.79
N ASP A 57 6.16 -2.29 0.35
CA ASP A 57 7.49 -1.79 0.65
C ASP A 57 8.43 -2.97 0.83
N HIS A 58 9.72 -2.77 0.69
CA HIS A 58 10.72 -3.82 0.76
C HIS A 58 10.93 -4.27 2.20
N GLY A 59 10.34 -5.42 2.56
CA GLY A 59 10.48 -6.03 3.88
C GLY A 59 9.98 -5.16 5.03
N ASN A 60 9.04 -4.25 4.78
CA ASN A 60 8.60 -3.26 5.75
C ASN A 60 7.10 -2.98 5.59
N VAL A 61 6.40 -2.82 6.70
CA VAL A 61 4.96 -2.54 6.73
C VAL A 61 4.62 -1.24 7.50
N ASP A 62 5.63 -0.47 7.87
CA ASP A 62 5.44 0.70 8.74
C ASP A 62 4.67 1.84 8.08
N GLY A 63 4.70 1.95 6.77
CA GLY A 63 4.00 3.01 6.03
C GLY A 63 2.53 2.74 5.72
N ILE A 64 2.00 1.58 6.06
CA ILE A 64 0.67 1.15 5.60
C ILE A 64 -0.45 1.95 6.29
N ASP A 65 -0.38 2.11 7.61
CA ASP A 65 -1.46 2.78 8.34
C ASP A 65 -1.61 4.24 7.92
N ALA A 66 -0.51 4.95 7.70
CA ALA A 66 -0.54 6.34 7.25
C ALA A 66 -1.23 6.47 5.88
N ILE A 67 -0.94 5.57 4.96
CA ILE A 67 -1.60 5.57 3.64
C ILE A 67 -3.08 5.23 3.75
N ARG A 68 -3.44 4.25 4.56
CA ARG A 68 -4.84 3.92 4.82
C ARG A 68 -5.62 5.13 5.36
N ASN A 69 -5.02 5.87 6.29
CA ASN A 69 -5.64 7.04 6.89
C ASN A 69 -5.89 8.17 5.88
N VAL A 70 -5.09 8.24 4.83
CA VAL A 70 -5.25 9.23 3.76
C VAL A 70 -6.24 8.75 2.70
N MET A 71 -6.20 7.48 2.33
CA MET A 71 -6.96 6.92 1.20
C MET A 71 -8.38 6.51 1.55
N ASN A 72 -8.57 5.82 2.69
CA ASN A 72 -9.87 5.25 3.04
C ASN A 72 -10.98 6.30 3.18
N PRO A 73 -10.74 7.48 3.79
CA PRO A 73 -11.78 8.50 3.85
C PRO A 73 -12.25 9.00 2.48
N GLU A 74 -11.42 8.85 1.46
CA GLU A 74 -11.73 9.25 0.08
C GLU A 74 -12.35 8.13 -0.75
N GLY A 75 -12.70 7.01 -0.10
CA GLY A 75 -13.32 5.88 -0.77
C GLY A 75 -12.36 5.01 -1.58
N ILE A 76 -11.07 5.12 -1.34
CA ILE A 76 -10.07 4.31 -2.01
C ILE A 76 -9.70 3.12 -1.11
N LEU A 77 -9.86 1.91 -1.65
CA LEU A 77 -9.55 0.67 -0.95
C LEU A 77 -8.05 0.41 -1.01
N VAL A 78 -7.43 0.08 0.12
CA VAL A 78 -5.99 -0.19 0.21
C VAL A 78 -5.78 -1.65 0.60
N PHE A 79 -5.13 -2.41 -0.28
CA PHE A 79 -4.64 -3.75 0.04
C PHE A 79 -3.21 -3.64 0.56
N PRO A 80 -2.98 -3.97 1.83
CA PRO A 80 -1.64 -3.89 2.39
C PRO A 80 -0.78 -5.07 1.97
N GLY A 81 0.52 -4.88 1.91
CA GLY A 81 1.44 -5.93 1.56
C GLY A 81 2.88 -5.56 1.84
N PHE A 82 3.75 -6.42 1.38
CA PHE A 82 5.20 -6.19 1.43
C PHE A 82 5.87 -6.93 0.29
N GLU A 83 7.07 -6.49 -0.05
CA GLU A 83 7.92 -7.13 -1.03
C GLU A 83 9.05 -7.86 -0.32
N ILE A 84 9.33 -9.09 -0.74
CA ILE A 84 10.45 -9.87 -0.24
C ILE A 84 11.32 -10.34 -1.39
N ALA A 85 12.62 -10.52 -1.11
CA ALA A 85 13.56 -11.11 -2.04
C ALA A 85 14.07 -12.43 -1.48
N THR A 86 14.11 -13.45 -2.32
CA THR A 86 14.66 -14.75 -1.94
C THR A 86 16.20 -14.80 -2.11
N THR A 87 16.81 -15.84 -1.61
CA THR A 87 18.26 -16.06 -1.80
C THR A 87 18.62 -16.25 -3.27
N GLU A 88 17.69 -16.71 -4.09
CA GLU A 88 17.84 -16.82 -5.55
C GLU A 88 17.61 -15.50 -6.27
N LYS A 89 17.41 -14.41 -5.52
CA LYS A 89 17.15 -13.05 -6.04
C LYS A 89 15.82 -12.90 -6.77
N ALA A 90 14.86 -13.77 -6.50
CA ALA A 90 13.49 -13.60 -6.96
C ALA A 90 12.77 -12.62 -6.02
N HIS A 91 11.97 -11.72 -6.59
CA HIS A 91 11.18 -10.76 -5.83
C HIS A 91 9.71 -11.16 -5.85
N PHE A 92 9.10 -11.15 -4.68
CA PHE A 92 7.68 -11.46 -4.53
C PHE A 92 6.97 -10.30 -3.84
N VAL A 93 5.85 -9.90 -4.40
CA VAL A 93 4.92 -8.96 -3.75
C VAL A 93 3.83 -9.79 -3.10
N CYS A 94 3.71 -9.68 -1.79
CA CYS A 94 2.70 -10.39 -1.00
C CYS A 94 1.61 -9.41 -0.62
N LEU A 95 0.39 -9.64 -1.08
CA LEU A 95 -0.75 -8.78 -0.81
C LEU A 95 -1.75 -9.51 0.08
N PHE A 96 -2.41 -8.75 0.93
CA PHE A 96 -3.34 -9.27 1.92
C PHE A 96 -4.67 -8.53 1.83
N SER A 97 -5.70 -9.09 2.46
CA SER A 97 -7.02 -8.46 2.57
C SER A 97 -6.91 -7.04 3.14
N GLU A 98 -7.77 -6.15 2.70
CA GLU A 98 -7.82 -4.75 3.15
C GLU A 98 -8.02 -4.62 4.65
N ASN A 99 -8.52 -5.65 5.32
CA ASN A 99 -8.75 -5.65 6.77
C ASN A 99 -7.54 -6.14 7.57
N THR A 100 -6.46 -6.57 6.91
CA THR A 100 -5.29 -7.10 7.60
C THR A 100 -4.58 -5.98 8.36
N SER A 101 -4.35 -6.20 9.65
CA SER A 101 -3.68 -5.22 10.51
C SER A 101 -2.17 -5.22 10.30
N LYS A 102 -1.54 -4.10 10.67
CA LYS A 102 -0.09 -4.00 10.67
C LYS A 102 0.56 -5.09 11.54
N ASP A 103 -0.03 -5.39 12.69
CA ASP A 103 0.48 -6.44 13.58
C ASP A 103 0.43 -7.82 12.93
N GLN A 104 -0.64 -8.14 12.22
CA GLN A 104 -0.73 -9.39 11.47
C GLN A 104 0.32 -9.46 10.37
N LEU A 105 0.51 -8.37 9.63
CA LEU A 105 1.52 -8.29 8.57
C LEU A 105 2.93 -8.49 9.13
N ASN A 106 3.24 -7.89 10.28
CA ASN A 106 4.53 -8.06 10.94
C ASN A 106 4.75 -9.51 11.37
N ARG A 107 3.70 -10.20 11.82
CA ARG A 107 3.81 -11.62 12.15
C ARG A 107 4.11 -12.49 10.94
N TYR A 108 3.46 -12.22 9.82
CA TYR A 108 3.72 -12.94 8.57
C TYR A 108 5.13 -12.67 8.05
N LEU A 109 5.54 -11.41 8.07
CA LEU A 109 6.88 -11.01 7.63
C LEU A 109 7.96 -11.63 8.52
N GLY A 110 7.76 -11.67 9.83
CA GLY A 110 8.69 -12.24 10.78
C GLY A 110 8.83 -13.77 10.69
N ALA A 111 7.89 -14.45 10.04
CA ALA A 111 7.91 -15.91 9.85
C ALA A 111 8.71 -16.33 8.61
N LEU A 112 9.14 -15.38 7.82
CA LEU A 112 9.87 -15.65 6.56
C LEU A 112 11.36 -15.82 6.76
#